data_ad2fee3262e8339bb1aca69ec8c1cc28
#
_entry.id   ad2fee3262e8339bb1aca69ec8c1cc28
#
_cell.length_a   1.000
_cell.length_b   1.000
_cell.length_c   1.000
_cell.angle_alpha   90.00
_cell.angle_beta   90.00
_cell.angle_gamma   90.00
#
_symmetry.space_group_name_H-M   'P 1'
#
loop_
_entity.id
_entity.type
_entity.pdbx_description
1 polymer ?
#
loop_
_entity_poly.entity_id
_entity_poly.type
_entity_poly.pdbx_seq_one_letter_code
_entity_poly.pdbx_strand_id
1 'polypeptide(L)'
;MTFHAEALDLPVKVVKGTEVYYYKVNNNESVYGISKKLGIPREDIVRHNPSVADGVKRGMMLYFPVAEYADEETVAETAPEIASEQPAQQIATDSVIEKKPSIALLLPFGLNSAEPSRENKLALDFYKGFLIGADTLSRRPGEIDIYAIDTDDKSESIAGILSKQTVKDAAVIVAPSDPAWLNAIADSALTGRNYVLNVFVIHDSLYLTNPRMLQASIPQKDMYRLATDALISQYAGYTPVILRNKDGKNEKETFVNYVCERYRNNAVEPIVIEYENNLLVSEIETLPTDGNEKYVIIPSSGSLAEFNRFAYVVKSFRDKLTATASEDEETSIPDYRSRVEVFGYPDWTAFRGDALDTLHKLGATIYSRFNDNFNDYSYETIQGDFLRWFGTEIIESVPNQALLGYDTACLLIKNIRINNGEFNPVYPQRYEGIQSTFDFEKTREGFCNATLYIINYQPGGRVSARTL
;
A
#
# COMPACT_ATOMS: atom_id res chain seq x y z
N MET A 1 -3.59 -12.38 32.06
CA MET A 1 -2.42 -13.15 32.50
C MET A 1 -1.21 -12.44 31.96
N THR A 2 -0.46 -11.80 32.84
CA THR A 2 0.77 -11.07 32.51
C THR A 2 1.85 -12.12 32.30
N PHE A 3 2.32 -12.29 31.07
CA PHE A 3 3.50 -13.08 30.78
C PHE A 3 4.73 -12.24 31.12
N HIS A 4 5.49 -12.65 32.12
CA HIS A 4 6.83 -12.15 32.33
C HIS A 4 7.71 -12.80 31.25
N ALA A 5 8.36 -11.99 30.46
CA ALA A 5 9.41 -12.46 29.54
C ALA A 5 10.65 -12.78 30.38
N GLU A 6 10.88 -14.04 30.67
CA GLU A 6 12.22 -14.52 31.10
C GLU A 6 13.13 -14.52 29.87
N ALA A 7 14.41 -14.18 30.04
CA ALA A 7 15.40 -14.24 28.99
C ALA A 7 15.39 -15.63 28.34
N LEU A 8 15.39 -15.69 27.01
CA LEU A 8 15.33 -16.97 26.32
C LEU A 8 16.63 -17.74 26.55
N ASP A 9 16.52 -18.93 27.08
CA ASP A 9 17.66 -19.88 27.21
C ASP A 9 18.00 -20.48 25.83
N LEU A 10 18.43 -19.57 24.91
CA LEU A 10 18.81 -19.90 23.54
C LEU A 10 20.18 -19.28 23.21
N PRO A 11 20.96 -19.94 22.34
CA PRO A 11 22.22 -19.38 21.89
C PRO A 11 22.01 -18.12 21.04
N VAL A 12 22.92 -17.15 21.19
CA VAL A 12 22.90 -15.87 20.46
C VAL A 12 23.91 -15.88 19.33
N LYS A 13 23.59 -15.21 18.23
CA LYS A 13 24.52 -14.90 17.15
C LYS A 13 24.20 -13.55 16.50
N VAL A 14 25.18 -12.98 15.82
CA VAL A 14 24.99 -11.75 15.04
C VAL A 14 24.56 -12.10 13.61
N VAL A 15 23.41 -11.59 13.18
CA VAL A 15 22.92 -11.71 11.80
C VAL A 15 22.67 -10.32 11.24
N LYS A 16 23.39 -9.96 10.20
CA LYS A 16 23.31 -8.62 9.56
C LYS A 16 23.48 -7.45 10.55
N GLY A 17 24.36 -7.60 11.56
CA GLY A 17 24.61 -6.57 12.55
C GLY A 17 23.64 -6.53 13.74
N THR A 18 22.66 -7.42 13.80
CA THR A 18 21.70 -7.54 14.90
C THR A 18 21.96 -8.84 15.68
N GLU A 19 22.04 -8.76 17.01
CA GLU A 19 22.09 -9.93 17.85
C GLU A 19 20.72 -10.62 17.91
N VAL A 20 20.71 -11.92 17.63
CA VAL A 20 19.49 -12.72 17.63
C VAL A 20 19.70 -14.02 18.37
N TYR A 21 18.72 -14.43 19.18
CA TYR A 21 18.58 -15.80 19.62
C TYR A 21 18.28 -16.68 18.41
N TYR A 22 18.77 -17.91 18.38
CA TYR A 22 18.41 -18.84 17.33
C TYR A 22 18.02 -20.22 17.87
N TYR A 23 17.03 -20.81 17.22
CA TYR A 23 16.51 -22.12 17.53
C TYR A 23 16.49 -23.01 16.28
N LYS A 24 17.04 -24.23 16.39
CA LYS A 24 17.00 -25.21 15.29
C LYS A 24 15.84 -26.17 15.53
N VAL A 25 14.90 -26.19 14.59
CA VAL A 25 13.72 -27.06 14.62
C VAL A 25 14.12 -28.53 14.58
N ASN A 26 13.64 -29.32 15.55
CA ASN A 26 13.88 -30.75 15.65
C ASN A 26 12.85 -31.56 14.86
N ASN A 27 13.00 -32.88 14.88
CA ASN A 27 12.07 -33.78 14.20
C ASN A 27 10.70 -33.77 14.90
N ASN A 28 9.61 -33.73 14.13
CA ASN A 28 8.23 -33.72 14.60
C ASN A 28 7.82 -32.53 15.48
N GLU A 29 8.54 -31.42 15.45
CA GLU A 29 8.10 -30.19 16.10
C GLU A 29 7.09 -29.45 15.20
N SER A 30 6.11 -28.79 15.83
CA SER A 30 5.18 -27.87 15.19
C SER A 30 5.38 -26.47 15.76
N VAL A 31 4.91 -25.42 15.04
CA VAL A 31 4.95 -24.04 15.53
C VAL A 31 4.30 -23.93 16.91
N TYR A 32 3.21 -24.65 17.15
CA TYR A 32 2.55 -24.73 18.46
C TYR A 32 3.42 -25.36 19.54
N GLY A 33 4.10 -26.46 19.23
CA GLY A 33 5.02 -27.14 20.16
C GLY A 33 6.20 -26.27 20.54
N ILE A 34 6.79 -25.56 19.54
CA ILE A 34 7.90 -24.64 19.74
C ILE A 34 7.44 -23.43 20.57
N SER A 35 6.26 -22.89 20.29
CA SER A 35 5.66 -21.79 21.07
C SER A 35 5.54 -22.15 22.55
N LYS A 36 5.02 -23.33 22.87
CA LYS A 36 4.94 -23.80 24.24
C LYS A 36 6.30 -24.04 24.90
N LYS A 37 7.25 -24.56 24.13
CA LYS A 37 8.59 -24.91 24.63
C LYS A 37 9.44 -23.67 24.93
N LEU A 38 9.34 -22.64 24.12
CA LEU A 38 10.13 -21.41 24.23
C LEU A 38 9.40 -20.31 25.01
N GLY A 39 8.12 -20.47 25.32
CA GLY A 39 7.32 -19.43 25.95
C GLY A 39 7.01 -18.24 25.01
N ILE A 40 7.28 -18.39 23.69
CA ILE A 40 7.08 -17.33 22.70
C ILE A 40 5.70 -17.52 22.06
N PRO A 41 4.86 -16.47 21.97
CA PRO A 41 3.59 -16.52 21.26
C PRO A 41 3.76 -17.01 19.82
N ARG A 42 2.77 -17.77 19.32
CA ARG A 42 2.81 -18.32 17.95
C ARG A 42 2.97 -17.23 16.89
N GLU A 43 2.27 -16.16 17.11
CA GLU A 43 2.26 -14.97 16.29
C GLU A 43 3.66 -14.34 16.18
N ASP A 44 4.40 -14.33 17.27
CA ASP A 44 5.77 -13.81 17.32
C ASP A 44 6.76 -14.73 16.61
N ILE A 45 6.59 -16.04 16.71
CA ILE A 45 7.40 -16.99 15.95
C ILE A 45 7.23 -16.77 14.46
N VAL A 46 6.00 -16.62 13.99
CA VAL A 46 5.69 -16.36 12.56
C VAL A 46 6.16 -14.98 12.14
N ARG A 47 5.96 -13.97 12.98
CA ARG A 47 6.38 -12.58 12.71
C ARG A 47 7.89 -12.47 12.45
N HIS A 48 8.70 -13.11 13.28
CA HIS A 48 10.16 -13.08 13.12
C HIS A 48 10.68 -14.06 12.09
N ASN A 49 9.88 -15.04 11.71
CA ASN A 49 10.24 -16.11 10.78
C ASN A 49 9.11 -16.36 9.78
N PRO A 50 8.86 -15.47 8.81
CA PRO A 50 7.74 -15.59 7.87
C PRO A 50 7.70 -16.92 7.09
N SER A 51 8.85 -17.56 6.91
CA SER A 51 8.97 -18.86 6.25
C SER A 51 8.29 -20.03 6.99
N VAL A 52 7.81 -19.82 8.23
CA VAL A 52 7.10 -20.85 9.00
C VAL A 52 5.57 -20.69 8.95
N ALA A 53 5.04 -19.75 8.19
CA ALA A 53 3.60 -19.59 8.01
C ALA A 53 2.93 -20.89 7.52
N ASP A 54 3.60 -21.62 6.64
CA ASP A 54 3.17 -22.91 6.10
C ASP A 54 3.61 -24.12 6.97
N GLY A 55 4.10 -23.85 8.17
CA GLY A 55 4.62 -24.86 9.11
C GLY A 55 6.15 -24.92 9.15
N VAL A 56 6.66 -25.71 10.12
CA VAL A 56 8.10 -25.87 10.34
C VAL A 56 8.60 -27.21 9.80
N LYS A 57 9.83 -27.21 9.29
CA LYS A 57 10.52 -28.43 8.83
C LYS A 57 11.77 -28.68 9.67
N ARG A 58 12.12 -29.96 9.88
CA ARG A 58 13.35 -30.33 10.58
C ARG A 58 14.57 -29.60 10.01
N GLY A 59 15.37 -29.02 10.90
CA GLY A 59 16.59 -28.31 10.55
C GLY A 59 16.39 -26.84 10.17
N MET A 60 15.15 -26.37 10.10
CA MET A 60 14.88 -24.93 9.97
C MET A 60 15.47 -24.15 11.14
N MET A 61 16.03 -22.99 10.85
CA MET A 61 16.56 -22.07 11.86
C MET A 61 15.57 -20.94 12.09
N LEU A 62 15.09 -20.81 13.31
CA LEU A 62 14.26 -19.69 13.75
C LEU A 62 15.12 -18.65 14.44
N TYR A 63 14.81 -17.38 14.25
CA TYR A 63 15.54 -16.25 14.80
C TYR A 63 14.61 -15.32 15.57
N PHE A 64 15.10 -14.81 16.71
CA PHE A 64 14.36 -13.89 17.58
C PHE A 64 15.31 -12.77 18.01
N PRO A 65 15.00 -11.48 17.81
CA PRO A 65 15.86 -10.37 18.20
C PRO A 65 16.13 -10.37 19.71
N VAL A 66 17.40 -10.34 20.13
CA VAL A 66 17.76 -10.31 21.55
C VAL A 66 17.11 -9.14 22.28
N ALA A 67 17.06 -7.97 21.64
CA ALA A 67 16.45 -6.77 22.19
C ALA A 67 14.95 -6.91 22.56
N GLU A 68 14.24 -7.90 22.02
CA GLU A 68 12.82 -8.13 22.32
C GLU A 68 12.60 -9.14 23.46
N TYR A 69 13.64 -9.91 23.86
CA TYR A 69 13.56 -11.03 24.81
C TYR A 69 14.66 -11.01 25.86
N ALA A 70 15.43 -9.91 25.99
CA ALA A 70 16.42 -9.76 27.05
C ALA A 70 15.79 -9.09 28.28
N ASP A 71 16.08 -9.62 29.46
CA ASP A 71 15.71 -9.00 30.74
C ASP A 71 16.45 -7.67 30.94
N GLU A 72 15.79 -6.66 31.51
CA GLU A 72 16.35 -5.33 31.78
C GLU A 72 17.48 -5.32 32.85
N GLU A 73 17.87 -6.46 33.44
CA GLU A 73 18.86 -6.52 34.52
C GLU A 73 20.31 -6.82 34.09
N THR A 74 20.61 -7.07 32.81
CA THR A 74 21.96 -7.50 32.39
C THR A 74 22.79 -6.44 31.67
N VAL A 75 22.49 -5.16 31.80
CA VAL A 75 23.31 -4.06 31.26
C VAL A 75 23.83 -3.14 32.37
N ALA A 76 24.34 -3.74 33.45
CA ALA A 76 25.06 -2.98 34.46
C ALA A 76 26.19 -3.84 35.03
N GLU A 77 27.30 -3.95 34.32
CA GLU A 77 28.62 -4.16 34.97
C GLU A 77 29.74 -4.18 33.91
N THR A 78 30.34 -3.04 33.70
CA THR A 78 31.81 -2.88 33.61
C THR A 78 32.16 -1.44 33.25
N ALA A 79 32.34 -0.60 34.26
CA ALA A 79 33.24 0.55 34.18
C ALA A 79 33.93 0.74 35.53
N PRO A 80 35.24 0.99 35.59
CA PRO A 80 35.99 1.01 36.85
C PRO A 80 35.76 2.28 37.64
N GLU A 81 35.64 2.08 38.94
CA GLU A 81 35.51 3.02 40.01
C GLU A 81 36.77 3.94 40.09
N ILE A 82 36.59 5.24 40.00
CA ILE A 82 37.57 6.22 40.58
C ILE A 82 36.76 7.19 41.43
N ALA A 83 36.95 7.08 42.73
CA ALA A 83 36.42 7.96 43.73
C ALA A 83 37.07 9.34 43.70
N SER A 84 36.25 10.42 43.78
CA SER A 84 36.63 11.64 44.47
C SER A 84 35.39 12.39 44.93
N GLU A 85 35.26 12.52 46.25
CA GLU A 85 34.25 13.35 46.94
C GLU A 85 34.49 14.84 46.64
N GLN A 86 33.42 15.57 46.33
CA GLN A 86 33.20 16.96 46.79
C GLN A 86 31.73 17.39 46.59
N PRO A 87 31.23 18.45 47.25
CA PRO A 87 29.93 18.46 47.89
C PRO A 87 28.76 18.94 47.02
N ALA A 88 27.56 18.46 47.39
CA ALA A 88 26.30 18.77 46.77
C ALA A 88 26.03 20.28 46.60
N GLN A 89 26.05 20.78 45.38
CA GLN A 89 25.23 21.91 44.98
C GLN A 89 23.96 21.39 44.34
N GLN A 90 22.83 21.70 44.94
CA GLN A 90 21.51 21.50 44.37
C GLN A 90 21.43 22.31 43.07
N ILE A 91 21.73 21.66 41.96
CA ILE A 91 21.32 22.13 40.64
C ILE A 91 19.86 21.69 40.50
N ALA A 92 18.97 22.65 40.47
CA ALA A 92 17.61 22.44 40.04
C ALA A 92 17.68 21.80 38.65
N THR A 93 17.48 20.50 38.58
CA THR A 93 17.21 19.81 37.34
C THR A 93 15.82 20.30 36.88
N ASP A 94 15.82 21.32 35.99
CA ASP A 94 14.72 21.48 35.06
C ASP A 94 14.58 20.12 34.38
N SER A 95 13.59 19.35 34.81
CA SER A 95 13.17 18.16 34.09
C SER A 95 12.76 18.65 32.72
N VAL A 96 13.64 18.48 31.72
CA VAL A 96 13.24 18.55 30.33
C VAL A 96 12.17 17.47 30.20
N ILE A 97 10.92 17.88 30.21
CA ILE A 97 9.79 17.00 29.88
C ILE A 97 10.08 16.60 28.44
N GLU A 98 10.58 15.39 28.28
CA GLU A 98 10.86 14.82 26.97
C GLU A 98 9.54 14.81 26.20
N LYS A 99 9.43 15.70 25.22
CA LYS A 99 8.17 15.94 24.51
C LYS A 99 7.85 14.72 23.69
N LYS A 100 6.76 14.05 24.04
CA LYS A 100 6.25 12.88 23.36
C LYS A 100 5.98 13.19 21.89
N PRO A 101 6.42 12.36 20.93
CA PRO A 101 6.06 12.52 19.53
C PRO A 101 4.54 12.38 19.34
N SER A 102 3.99 13.12 18.40
CA SER A 102 2.54 13.08 18.13
C SER A 102 2.22 13.16 16.64
N ILE A 103 1.04 12.66 16.29
CA ILE A 103 0.46 12.70 14.95
C ILE A 103 -0.88 13.41 15.04
N ALA A 104 -1.13 14.38 14.17
CA ALA A 104 -2.42 15.05 14.07
C ALA A 104 -3.18 14.53 12.82
N LEU A 105 -4.38 14.00 13.03
CA LEU A 105 -5.31 13.58 11.98
C LEU A 105 -6.41 14.66 11.86
N LEU A 106 -6.38 15.42 10.78
CA LEU A 106 -7.40 16.43 10.49
C LEU A 106 -8.36 15.81 9.47
N LEU A 107 -9.53 15.38 9.94
CA LEU A 107 -10.47 14.58 9.16
C LEU A 107 -11.90 15.12 9.28
N PRO A 108 -12.71 15.07 8.22
CA PRO A 108 -14.09 15.53 8.23
C PRO A 108 -14.99 14.48 8.89
N PHE A 109 -15.03 14.43 10.22
CA PHE A 109 -15.87 13.47 10.94
C PHE A 109 -17.35 13.83 10.94
N GLY A 110 -17.67 15.14 10.90
CA GLY A 110 -19.04 15.64 10.93
C GLY A 110 -19.75 15.31 12.25
N LEU A 111 -19.05 15.41 13.38
CA LEU A 111 -19.56 15.03 14.72
C LEU A 111 -20.83 15.78 15.12
N ASN A 112 -21.03 16.99 14.61
CA ASN A 112 -22.20 17.82 14.87
C ASN A 112 -23.30 17.65 13.81
N SER A 113 -23.13 16.76 12.84
CA SER A 113 -24.13 16.49 11.79
C SER A 113 -25.18 15.49 12.27
N ALA A 114 -26.46 15.84 12.12
CA ALA A 114 -27.54 14.90 12.40
C ALA A 114 -27.53 13.69 11.45
N GLU A 115 -27.06 13.89 10.20
CA GLU A 115 -26.93 12.87 9.19
C GLU A 115 -25.53 12.95 8.57
N PRO A 116 -24.55 12.17 9.07
CA PRO A 116 -23.20 12.13 8.52
C PRO A 116 -23.20 11.70 7.05
N SER A 117 -22.50 12.44 6.21
CA SER A 117 -22.34 12.16 4.79
C SER A 117 -21.56 10.85 4.56
N ARG A 118 -21.54 10.36 3.30
CA ARG A 118 -20.66 9.23 2.96
C ARG A 118 -19.19 9.56 3.22
N GLU A 119 -18.77 10.78 2.95
CA GLU A 119 -17.41 11.26 3.19
C GLU A 119 -17.05 11.20 4.67
N ASN A 120 -17.93 11.68 5.55
CA ASN A 120 -17.73 11.59 7.01
C ASN A 120 -17.57 10.13 7.47
N LYS A 121 -18.40 9.22 6.95
CA LYS A 121 -18.34 7.80 7.30
C LYS A 121 -17.03 7.16 6.82
N LEU A 122 -16.54 7.51 5.62
CA LEU A 122 -15.27 7.02 5.09
C LEU A 122 -14.08 7.60 5.86
N ALA A 123 -14.13 8.86 6.27
CA ALA A 123 -13.13 9.47 7.15
C ALA A 123 -13.08 8.78 8.53
N LEU A 124 -14.24 8.39 9.05
CA LEU A 124 -14.31 7.60 10.29
C LEU A 124 -13.72 6.19 10.09
N ASP A 125 -13.95 5.53 8.96
CA ASP A 125 -13.34 4.23 8.68
C ASP A 125 -11.82 4.33 8.55
N PHE A 126 -11.31 5.38 7.90
CA PHE A 126 -9.87 5.67 7.89
C PHE A 126 -9.31 5.81 9.31
N TYR A 127 -9.97 6.60 10.16
CA TYR A 127 -9.55 6.79 11.55
C TYR A 127 -9.56 5.48 12.35
N LYS A 128 -10.61 4.68 12.22
CA LYS A 128 -10.71 3.38 12.89
C LYS A 128 -9.59 2.44 12.44
N GLY A 129 -9.32 2.37 11.12
CA GLY A 129 -8.20 1.60 10.58
C GLY A 129 -6.85 2.11 11.09
N PHE A 130 -6.68 3.44 11.19
CA PHE A 130 -5.50 4.05 11.77
C PHE A 130 -5.28 3.62 13.23
N LEU A 131 -6.33 3.58 14.05
CA LEU A 131 -6.25 3.11 15.43
C LEU A 131 -5.85 1.65 15.53
N ILE A 132 -6.39 0.77 14.67
CA ILE A 132 -5.97 -0.65 14.63
C ILE A 132 -4.49 -0.77 14.26
N GLY A 133 -4.02 -0.02 13.26
CA GLY A 133 -2.62 0.00 12.87
C GLY A 133 -1.71 0.51 13.99
N ALA A 134 -2.15 1.52 14.72
CA ALA A 134 -1.44 2.05 15.87
C ALA A 134 -1.34 1.02 17.01
N ASP A 135 -2.42 0.32 17.32
CA ASP A 135 -2.43 -0.73 18.34
C ASP A 135 -1.54 -1.91 17.95
N THR A 136 -1.63 -2.35 16.69
CA THR A 136 -0.80 -3.46 16.17
C THR A 136 0.69 -3.20 16.35
N LEU A 137 1.11 -1.94 16.26
CA LEU A 137 2.52 -1.55 16.43
C LEU A 137 2.86 -1.08 17.84
N SER A 138 1.87 -0.90 18.72
CA SER A 138 2.09 -0.38 20.06
C SER A 138 2.88 -1.38 20.91
N ARG A 139 4.11 -1.05 21.24
CA ARG A 139 4.93 -1.81 22.19
C ARG A 139 4.73 -1.33 23.63
N ARG A 140 4.46 -0.05 23.80
CA ARG A 140 4.19 0.61 25.08
C ARG A 140 2.97 1.52 24.95
N PRO A 141 1.98 1.39 25.83
CA PRO A 141 0.85 2.31 25.84
C PRO A 141 1.31 3.77 25.89
N GLY A 142 0.82 4.58 24.96
CA GLY A 142 1.11 6.00 24.94
C GLY A 142 2.50 6.43 24.48
N GLU A 143 3.20 5.62 23.68
CA GLU A 143 4.50 5.97 23.08
C GLU A 143 4.40 7.15 22.09
N ILE A 144 3.32 7.23 21.32
CA ILE A 144 3.00 8.30 20.38
C ILE A 144 1.59 8.79 20.65
N ASP A 145 1.39 10.09 20.74
CA ASP A 145 0.07 10.67 20.91
C ASP A 145 -0.61 10.88 19.54
N ILE A 146 -1.88 10.51 19.44
CA ILE A 146 -2.69 10.66 18.23
C ILE A 146 -3.81 11.65 18.51
N TYR A 147 -3.80 12.79 17.83
CA TYR A 147 -4.82 13.81 17.94
C TYR A 147 -5.74 13.80 16.74
N ALA A 148 -6.99 13.36 16.90
CA ALA A 148 -8.01 13.39 15.86
C ALA A 148 -8.86 14.65 16.01
N ILE A 149 -8.96 15.45 14.96
CA ILE A 149 -9.63 16.76 14.96
C ILE A 149 -10.64 16.77 13.82
N ASP A 150 -11.90 17.12 14.15
CA ASP A 150 -12.97 17.26 13.17
C ASP A 150 -12.81 18.55 12.36
N THR A 151 -12.65 18.41 11.05
CA THR A 151 -12.56 19.55 10.13
C THR A 151 -13.91 20.04 9.62
N ASP A 152 -14.98 19.30 9.88
CA ASP A 152 -16.36 19.70 9.57
C ASP A 152 -17.03 20.48 10.72
N ASP A 153 -16.35 20.62 11.86
CA ASP A 153 -16.82 21.45 12.94
C ASP A 153 -16.69 22.94 12.58
N LYS A 154 -17.80 23.54 12.17
CA LYS A 154 -17.87 24.95 11.75
C LYS A 154 -17.84 25.94 12.92
N SER A 155 -17.79 25.46 14.14
CA SER A 155 -17.66 26.31 15.34
C SER A 155 -16.26 26.92 15.48
N GLU A 156 -15.26 26.32 14.80
CA GLU A 156 -13.88 26.77 14.86
C GLU A 156 -13.34 27.02 13.45
N SER A 157 -12.56 28.08 13.29
CA SER A 157 -11.93 28.39 11.99
C SER A 157 -10.71 27.50 11.72
N ILE A 158 -10.33 27.33 10.43
CA ILE A 158 -9.10 26.64 10.01
C ILE A 158 -7.89 27.21 10.78
N ALA A 159 -7.75 28.53 10.82
CA ALA A 159 -6.66 29.19 11.54
C ALA A 159 -6.68 28.91 13.05
N GLY A 160 -7.88 28.84 13.65
CA GLY A 160 -8.04 28.47 15.05
C GLY A 160 -7.53 27.07 15.34
N ILE A 161 -7.92 26.09 14.54
CA ILE A 161 -7.47 24.70 14.66
C ILE A 161 -5.95 24.60 14.43
N LEU A 162 -5.39 25.22 13.40
CA LEU A 162 -3.96 25.22 13.15
C LEU A 162 -3.14 25.94 14.22
N SER A 163 -3.77 26.82 15.01
CA SER A 163 -3.11 27.49 16.14
C SER A 163 -2.96 26.62 17.39
N LYS A 164 -3.70 25.50 17.47
CA LYS A 164 -3.65 24.59 18.63
C LYS A 164 -2.24 24.00 18.80
N GLN A 165 -1.80 23.95 20.06
CA GLN A 165 -0.46 23.43 20.36
C GLN A 165 -0.31 21.96 19.93
N THR A 166 -1.37 21.15 20.06
CA THR A 166 -1.40 19.74 19.63
C THR A 166 -1.16 19.57 18.11
N VAL A 167 -1.59 20.53 17.29
CA VAL A 167 -1.34 20.53 15.85
C VAL A 167 0.07 21.05 15.55
N LYS A 168 0.47 22.15 16.18
CA LYS A 168 1.83 22.73 15.99
C LYS A 168 2.95 21.80 16.40
N ASP A 169 2.69 20.97 17.40
CA ASP A 169 3.67 20.07 17.98
C ASP A 169 3.71 18.69 17.31
N ALA A 170 2.75 18.38 16.45
CA ALA A 170 2.72 17.12 15.75
C ALA A 170 3.94 16.94 14.81
N ALA A 171 4.56 15.76 14.82
CA ALA A 171 5.61 15.42 13.89
C ALA A 171 5.07 15.38 12.45
N VAL A 172 3.84 14.85 12.29
CA VAL A 172 3.13 14.78 11.00
C VAL A 172 1.68 15.17 11.17
N ILE A 173 1.18 15.94 10.21
CA ILE A 173 -0.24 16.24 10.05
C ILE A 173 -0.76 15.44 8.85
N VAL A 174 -1.75 14.59 9.05
CA VAL A 174 -2.51 13.97 7.97
C VAL A 174 -3.61 14.95 7.57
N ALA A 175 -3.54 15.43 6.32
CA ALA A 175 -4.42 16.46 5.81
C ALA A 175 -5.76 15.88 5.32
N PRO A 176 -6.89 16.61 5.43
CA PRO A 176 -8.19 16.21 4.90
C PRO A 176 -8.24 16.33 3.36
N SER A 177 -9.35 15.86 2.77
CA SER A 177 -9.61 15.94 1.33
C SER A 177 -9.95 17.34 0.81
N ASP A 178 -10.36 18.26 1.70
CA ASP A 178 -10.76 19.62 1.32
C ASP A 178 -9.55 20.48 0.90
N PRO A 179 -9.56 21.08 -0.32
CA PRO A 179 -8.45 21.89 -0.83
C PRO A 179 -8.15 23.15 0.01
N ALA A 180 -9.16 23.77 0.64
CA ALA A 180 -8.93 24.95 1.46
C ALA A 180 -8.15 24.60 2.73
N TRP A 181 -8.49 23.46 3.34
CA TRP A 181 -7.72 22.91 4.45
C TRP A 181 -6.30 22.54 4.05
N LEU A 182 -6.16 21.83 2.94
CA LEU A 182 -4.84 21.37 2.44
C LEU A 182 -3.89 22.54 2.18
N ASN A 183 -4.39 23.61 1.54
CA ASN A 183 -3.60 24.83 1.28
C ASN A 183 -3.21 25.52 2.60
N ALA A 184 -4.15 25.70 3.53
CA ALA A 184 -3.88 26.37 4.81
C ALA A 184 -2.88 25.59 5.67
N ILE A 185 -2.97 24.25 5.68
CA ILE A 185 -2.01 23.37 6.37
C ILE A 185 -0.64 23.49 5.73
N ALA A 186 -0.57 23.46 4.39
CA ALA A 186 0.68 23.59 3.65
C ALA A 186 1.38 24.92 3.94
N ASP A 187 0.65 26.05 3.94
CA ASP A 187 1.17 27.38 4.28
C ASP A 187 1.69 27.42 5.73
N SER A 188 0.96 26.83 6.67
CA SER A 188 1.38 26.73 8.07
C SER A 188 2.65 25.90 8.23
N ALA A 189 2.79 24.83 7.48
CA ALA A 189 3.95 23.94 7.53
C ALA A 189 5.25 24.57 7.00
N LEU A 190 5.18 25.57 6.12
CA LEU A 190 6.35 26.32 5.64
C LEU A 190 7.11 27.03 6.75
N THR A 191 6.40 27.50 7.79
CA THR A 191 6.99 28.18 8.95
C THR A 191 7.12 27.28 10.17
N GLY A 192 6.48 26.10 10.13
CA GLY A 192 6.45 25.12 11.20
C GLY A 192 7.52 24.05 11.09
N ARG A 193 7.43 23.06 11.98
CA ARG A 193 8.29 21.86 11.97
C ARG A 193 7.60 20.63 11.40
N ASN A 194 6.29 20.70 11.23
CA ASN A 194 5.46 19.57 10.82
C ASN A 194 5.78 19.14 9.39
N TYR A 195 5.73 17.85 9.14
CA TYR A 195 5.48 17.33 7.81
C TYR A 195 3.96 17.20 7.59
N VAL A 196 3.53 17.30 6.35
CA VAL A 196 2.11 17.19 5.97
C VAL A 196 1.98 16.02 4.99
N LEU A 197 1.22 15.02 5.39
CA LEU A 197 0.92 13.87 4.54
C LEU A 197 -0.45 14.06 3.87
N ASN A 198 -0.43 14.28 2.56
CA ASN A 198 -1.63 14.29 1.73
C ASN A 198 -1.94 12.87 1.25
N VAL A 199 -2.95 12.25 1.85
CA VAL A 199 -3.38 10.87 1.56
C VAL A 199 -4.54 10.84 0.57
N PHE A 200 -5.41 11.86 0.58
CA PHE A 200 -6.71 11.82 -0.07
C PHE A 200 -6.75 12.53 -1.43
N VAL A 201 -6.01 13.63 -1.60
CA VAL A 201 -6.07 14.46 -2.82
C VAL A 201 -5.00 13.99 -3.81
N ILE A 202 -5.44 13.36 -4.91
CA ILE A 202 -4.54 12.72 -5.89
C ILE A 202 -3.94 13.74 -6.89
N HIS A 203 -4.64 14.84 -7.15
CA HIS A 203 -4.29 15.82 -8.18
C HIS A 203 -3.67 17.10 -7.59
N ASP A 204 -3.04 16.99 -6.43
CA ASP A 204 -2.35 18.11 -5.81
C ASP A 204 -0.91 18.25 -6.36
N SER A 205 -0.36 19.45 -6.26
CA SER A 205 1.00 19.78 -6.70
C SER A 205 1.82 20.54 -5.64
N LEU A 206 1.27 20.73 -4.44
CA LEU A 206 1.94 21.45 -3.34
C LEU A 206 3.29 20.83 -2.97
N TYR A 207 3.44 19.51 -3.11
CA TYR A 207 4.72 18.82 -2.90
C TYR A 207 5.83 19.28 -3.85
N LEU A 208 5.52 19.95 -4.97
CA LEU A 208 6.53 20.50 -5.89
C LEU A 208 7.14 21.82 -5.38
N THR A 209 6.43 22.52 -4.48
CA THR A 209 6.77 23.88 -4.02
C THR A 209 6.96 24.00 -2.51
N ASN A 210 6.58 22.97 -1.75
CA ASN A 210 6.65 22.97 -0.29
C ASN A 210 7.49 21.79 0.21
N PRO A 211 8.65 22.06 0.89
CA PRO A 211 9.56 21.01 1.34
C PRO A 211 9.00 20.13 2.47
N ARG A 212 7.89 20.53 3.08
CA ARG A 212 7.23 19.77 4.15
C ARG A 212 6.07 18.90 3.68
N MET A 213 5.70 18.99 2.38
CA MET A 213 4.60 18.23 1.82
C MET A 213 5.04 16.85 1.33
N LEU A 214 4.25 15.85 1.70
CA LEU A 214 4.34 14.47 1.20
C LEU A 214 3.05 14.11 0.48
N GLN A 215 3.17 13.73 -0.78
CA GLN A 215 2.07 13.20 -1.59
C GLN A 215 2.06 11.67 -1.47
N ALA A 216 1.05 11.09 -0.83
CA ALA A 216 0.98 9.65 -0.58
C ALA A 216 0.69 8.81 -1.83
N SER A 217 0.13 9.40 -2.87
CA SER A 217 -0.13 8.73 -4.15
C SER A 217 0.80 9.20 -5.25
N ILE A 218 1.18 8.27 -6.14
CA ILE A 218 2.01 8.58 -7.30
C ILE A 218 1.33 9.62 -8.21
N PRO A 219 2.05 10.67 -8.68
CA PRO A 219 1.52 11.63 -9.64
C PRO A 219 1.12 10.98 -10.96
N GLN A 220 0.09 11.51 -11.61
CA GLN A 220 -0.47 10.91 -12.82
C GLN A 220 0.56 10.73 -13.96
N LYS A 221 1.45 11.69 -14.14
CA LYS A 221 2.51 11.62 -15.16
C LYS A 221 3.45 10.45 -14.92
N ASP A 222 3.88 10.25 -13.67
CA ASP A 222 4.78 9.16 -13.31
C ASP A 222 4.05 7.82 -13.34
N MET A 223 2.78 7.78 -12.94
CA MET A 223 1.92 6.62 -13.07
C MET A 223 1.80 6.18 -14.54
N TYR A 224 1.58 7.09 -15.47
CA TYR A 224 1.50 6.76 -16.92
C TYR A 224 2.82 6.23 -17.44
N ARG A 225 3.93 6.81 -17.03
CA ARG A 225 5.27 6.37 -17.41
C ARG A 225 5.52 4.93 -16.92
N LEU A 226 5.35 4.68 -15.62
CA LEU A 226 5.60 3.36 -15.03
C LEU A 226 4.64 2.30 -15.59
N ALA A 227 3.35 2.62 -15.73
CA ALA A 227 2.36 1.70 -16.30
C ALA A 227 2.72 1.33 -17.75
N THR A 228 3.17 2.30 -18.55
CA THR A 228 3.57 2.04 -19.94
C THR A 228 4.87 1.27 -20.03
N ASP A 229 5.86 1.59 -19.20
CA ASP A 229 7.12 0.85 -19.16
C ASP A 229 6.88 -0.62 -18.72
N ALA A 230 5.99 -0.84 -17.76
CA ALA A 230 5.58 -2.17 -17.35
C ALA A 230 4.82 -2.93 -18.46
N LEU A 231 3.90 -2.25 -19.15
CA LEU A 231 3.15 -2.79 -20.28
C LEU A 231 4.12 -3.28 -21.39
N ILE A 232 5.03 -2.42 -21.82
CA ILE A 232 6.01 -2.74 -22.88
C ILE A 232 6.94 -3.89 -22.46
N SER A 233 7.40 -3.87 -21.21
CA SER A 233 8.26 -4.92 -20.67
C SER A 233 7.53 -6.25 -20.54
N GLN A 234 6.31 -6.25 -20.01
CA GLN A 234 5.53 -7.45 -19.77
C GLN A 234 5.07 -8.11 -21.06
N TYR A 235 4.74 -7.31 -22.07
CA TYR A 235 4.23 -7.76 -23.37
C TYR A 235 5.25 -7.50 -24.49
N ALA A 236 6.53 -7.72 -24.20
CA ALA A 236 7.57 -7.65 -25.23
C ALA A 236 7.25 -8.63 -26.37
N GLY A 237 7.26 -8.13 -27.61
CA GLY A 237 6.89 -8.90 -28.80
C GLY A 237 5.39 -8.98 -29.10
N TYR A 238 4.55 -8.31 -28.29
CA TYR A 238 3.12 -8.14 -28.61
C TYR A 238 2.90 -6.85 -29.40
N THR A 239 1.97 -6.89 -30.33
CA THR A 239 1.49 -5.70 -31.03
C THR A 239 0.36 -5.05 -30.22
N PRO A 240 0.47 -3.77 -29.83
CA PRO A 240 -0.60 -3.09 -29.13
C PRO A 240 -1.79 -2.83 -30.06
N VAL A 241 -2.99 -3.17 -29.61
CA VAL A 241 -4.25 -2.94 -30.30
C VAL A 241 -5.12 -2.04 -29.47
N ILE A 242 -5.39 -0.85 -29.97
CA ILE A 242 -6.23 0.16 -29.34
C ILE A 242 -7.68 -0.08 -29.75
N LEU A 243 -8.55 -0.28 -28.79
CA LEU A 243 -9.99 -0.32 -29.04
C LEU A 243 -10.61 1.05 -28.75
N ARG A 244 -11.23 1.65 -29.76
CA ARG A 244 -11.84 2.98 -29.66
C ARG A 244 -13.30 2.92 -30.10
N ASN A 245 -14.21 3.29 -29.19
CA ASN A 245 -15.62 3.45 -29.55
C ASN A 245 -15.87 4.84 -30.12
N LYS A 246 -16.35 4.94 -31.38
CA LYS A 246 -16.65 6.21 -32.04
C LYS A 246 -17.77 7.01 -31.36
N ASP A 247 -18.74 6.30 -30.78
CA ASP A 247 -19.88 6.90 -30.11
C ASP A 247 -19.67 7.01 -28.58
N GLY A 248 -18.56 6.47 -28.06
CA GLY A 248 -18.26 6.38 -26.65
C GLY A 248 -17.46 7.54 -26.09
N LYS A 249 -17.38 7.59 -24.76
CA LYS A 249 -16.47 8.46 -24.05
C LYS A 249 -15.12 7.77 -23.94
N ASN A 250 -14.12 8.26 -24.65
CA ASN A 250 -12.76 7.74 -24.61
C ASN A 250 -11.92 8.49 -23.55
N GLU A 251 -12.33 8.39 -22.28
CA GLU A 251 -11.75 9.15 -21.17
C GLU A 251 -10.29 8.78 -20.84
N LYS A 252 -9.79 7.67 -21.40
CA LYS A 252 -8.39 7.23 -21.24
C LYS A 252 -7.49 7.66 -22.41
N GLU A 253 -7.99 8.47 -23.33
CA GLU A 253 -7.28 8.88 -24.55
C GLU A 253 -5.88 9.48 -24.26
N THR A 254 -5.73 10.25 -23.19
CA THR A 254 -4.43 10.79 -22.78
C THR A 254 -3.41 9.70 -22.49
N PHE A 255 -3.82 8.64 -21.79
CA PHE A 255 -2.96 7.48 -21.52
C PHE A 255 -2.68 6.70 -22.80
N VAL A 256 -3.73 6.44 -23.59
CA VAL A 256 -3.61 5.70 -24.86
C VAL A 256 -2.64 6.39 -25.81
N ASN A 257 -2.73 7.71 -25.95
CA ASN A 257 -1.81 8.48 -26.80
C ASN A 257 -0.38 8.41 -26.29
N TYR A 258 -0.17 8.46 -24.97
CA TYR A 258 1.14 8.28 -24.37
C TYR A 258 1.72 6.88 -24.65
N VAL A 259 0.90 5.83 -24.52
CA VAL A 259 1.27 4.44 -24.85
C VAL A 259 1.64 4.33 -26.33
N CYS A 260 0.81 4.85 -27.24
CA CYS A 260 1.07 4.81 -28.68
C CYS A 260 2.38 5.50 -29.07
N GLU A 261 2.66 6.66 -28.47
CA GLU A 261 3.92 7.38 -28.69
C GLU A 261 5.12 6.54 -28.24
N ARG A 262 5.03 5.92 -27.07
CA ARG A 262 6.10 5.06 -26.54
C ARG A 262 6.36 3.82 -27.40
N TYR A 263 5.32 3.17 -27.93
CA TYR A 263 5.46 2.05 -28.84
C TYR A 263 6.09 2.49 -30.17
N ARG A 264 5.68 3.61 -30.77
CA ARG A 264 6.29 4.16 -31.99
C ARG A 264 7.76 4.50 -31.80
N ASN A 265 8.12 5.05 -30.63
CA ASN A 265 9.53 5.30 -30.28
C ASN A 265 10.36 4.01 -30.19
N ASN A 266 9.71 2.86 -29.98
CA ASN A 266 10.32 1.52 -30.03
C ASN A 266 10.13 0.83 -31.39
N ALA A 267 9.79 1.57 -32.44
CA ALA A 267 9.54 1.08 -33.81
C ALA A 267 8.42 0.04 -33.93
N VAL A 268 7.42 0.09 -33.02
CA VAL A 268 6.20 -0.72 -33.07
C VAL A 268 5.02 0.21 -33.34
N GLU A 269 4.30 0.00 -34.45
CA GLU A 269 3.10 0.77 -34.78
C GLU A 269 1.87 0.13 -34.15
N PRO A 270 1.12 0.85 -33.28
CA PRO A 270 -0.13 0.38 -32.71
C PRO A 270 -1.22 0.20 -33.79
N ILE A 271 -1.99 -0.87 -33.70
CA ILE A 271 -3.18 -1.05 -34.51
C ILE A 271 -4.36 -0.40 -33.80
N VAL A 272 -5.18 0.36 -34.53
CA VAL A 272 -6.39 0.97 -33.97
C VAL A 272 -7.60 0.31 -34.61
N ILE A 273 -8.47 -0.28 -33.78
CA ILE A 273 -9.77 -0.79 -34.18
C ILE A 273 -10.84 0.19 -33.66
N GLU A 274 -11.50 0.84 -34.60
CA GLU A 274 -12.62 1.72 -34.29
C GLU A 274 -13.94 0.96 -34.51
N TYR A 275 -14.83 1.01 -33.54
CA TYR A 275 -16.13 0.36 -33.58
C TYR A 275 -17.25 1.31 -33.13
N GLU A 276 -18.49 0.94 -33.42
CA GLU A 276 -19.70 1.68 -33.05
C GLU A 276 -20.57 0.77 -32.17
N ASN A 277 -21.19 1.33 -31.12
CA ASN A 277 -22.00 0.60 -30.15
C ASN A 277 -21.26 -0.55 -29.46
N ASN A 278 -21.17 -1.72 -30.10
CA ASN A 278 -20.46 -2.90 -29.58
C ASN A 278 -19.40 -3.36 -30.58
N LEU A 279 -18.27 -3.83 -30.09
CA LEU A 279 -17.25 -4.45 -30.92
C LEU A 279 -17.82 -5.69 -31.61
N LEU A 280 -17.66 -5.81 -32.92
CA LEU A 280 -18.08 -6.97 -33.69
C LEU A 280 -16.93 -7.95 -33.90
N VAL A 281 -17.28 -9.22 -34.06
CA VAL A 281 -16.30 -10.28 -34.35
C VAL A 281 -15.53 -9.97 -35.65
N SER A 282 -16.20 -9.48 -36.68
CA SER A 282 -15.59 -9.11 -37.96
C SER A 282 -14.59 -7.94 -37.83
N GLU A 283 -14.71 -7.08 -36.83
CA GLU A 283 -13.78 -5.97 -36.62
C GLU A 283 -12.48 -6.44 -35.98
N ILE A 284 -12.53 -7.33 -34.98
CA ILE A 284 -11.32 -7.87 -34.35
C ILE A 284 -10.63 -8.94 -35.22
N GLU A 285 -11.38 -9.67 -36.03
CA GLU A 285 -10.86 -10.66 -36.98
C GLU A 285 -10.13 -10.02 -38.18
N THR A 286 -10.06 -8.69 -38.27
CA THR A 286 -9.15 -7.99 -39.19
C THR A 286 -7.68 -8.14 -38.78
N LEU A 287 -7.43 -8.53 -37.52
CA LEU A 287 -6.07 -8.81 -37.04
C LEU A 287 -5.53 -10.09 -37.70
N PRO A 288 -4.30 -10.09 -38.22
CA PRO A 288 -3.63 -11.29 -38.73
C PRO A 288 -3.62 -12.42 -37.70
N THR A 289 -3.84 -13.66 -38.14
CA THR A 289 -3.89 -14.85 -37.27
C THR A 289 -3.16 -16.07 -37.79
N ASP A 290 -2.52 -15.92 -38.95
CA ASP A 290 -1.86 -16.99 -39.76
C ASP A 290 -0.42 -17.29 -39.35
N GLY A 291 0.14 -16.51 -38.41
CA GLY A 291 1.48 -16.70 -37.85
C GLY A 291 1.47 -16.79 -36.32
N ASN A 292 2.58 -16.42 -35.72
CA ASN A 292 2.77 -16.37 -34.27
C ASN A 292 2.50 -14.97 -33.68
N GLU A 293 1.58 -14.20 -34.29
CA GLU A 293 1.26 -12.86 -33.86
C GLU A 293 0.67 -12.89 -32.44
N LYS A 294 1.11 -11.93 -31.63
CA LYS A 294 0.64 -11.73 -30.26
C LYS A 294 0.12 -10.29 -30.10
N TYR A 295 -0.99 -10.14 -29.44
CA TYR A 295 -1.68 -8.86 -29.29
C TYR A 295 -1.91 -8.49 -27.83
N VAL A 296 -1.69 -7.24 -27.49
CA VAL A 296 -2.14 -6.67 -26.22
C VAL A 296 -3.23 -5.63 -26.50
N ILE A 297 -4.44 -5.90 -26.01
CA ILE A 297 -5.62 -5.08 -26.23
C ILE A 297 -5.67 -3.98 -25.15
N ILE A 298 -5.82 -2.74 -25.58
CA ILE A 298 -5.86 -1.56 -24.73
C ILE A 298 -7.09 -0.74 -25.12
N PRO A 299 -8.18 -0.74 -24.34
CA PRO A 299 -9.36 0.06 -24.67
C PRO A 299 -9.12 1.55 -24.34
N SER A 300 -9.77 2.47 -25.06
CA SER A 300 -9.70 3.91 -24.78
C SER A 300 -10.65 4.40 -23.68
N SER A 301 -11.35 3.48 -23.02
CA SER A 301 -12.20 3.73 -21.86
C SER A 301 -12.00 2.66 -20.77
N GLY A 302 -12.03 3.08 -19.53
CA GLY A 302 -12.01 2.18 -18.35
C GLY A 302 -13.40 1.92 -17.76
N SER A 303 -14.45 2.47 -18.33
CA SER A 303 -15.81 2.34 -17.80
C SER A 303 -16.35 0.92 -17.94
N LEU A 304 -17.20 0.51 -16.98
CA LEU A 304 -17.89 -0.79 -17.02
C LEU A 304 -18.78 -0.92 -18.26
N ALA A 305 -19.44 0.16 -18.66
CA ALA A 305 -20.31 0.15 -19.84
C ALA A 305 -19.52 -0.16 -21.11
N GLU A 306 -18.32 0.42 -21.24
CA GLU A 306 -17.47 0.19 -22.41
C GLU A 306 -16.81 -1.19 -22.34
N PHE A 307 -16.36 -1.62 -21.17
CA PHE A 307 -15.85 -2.98 -20.97
C PHE A 307 -16.82 -4.04 -21.47
N ASN A 308 -18.10 -3.93 -21.12
CA ASN A 308 -19.14 -4.88 -21.54
C ASN A 308 -19.38 -4.90 -23.06
N ARG A 309 -18.99 -3.85 -23.80
CA ARG A 309 -19.18 -3.74 -25.27
C ARG A 309 -18.13 -4.54 -26.05
N PHE A 310 -16.94 -4.74 -25.49
CA PHE A 310 -15.86 -5.43 -26.21
C PHE A 310 -15.44 -6.77 -25.56
N ALA A 311 -15.62 -6.92 -24.26
CA ALA A 311 -14.98 -8.01 -23.49
C ALA A 311 -15.34 -9.42 -23.99
N TYR A 312 -16.59 -9.64 -24.35
CA TYR A 312 -17.03 -10.94 -24.87
C TYR A 312 -16.37 -11.29 -26.21
N VAL A 313 -16.28 -10.33 -27.11
CA VAL A 313 -15.70 -10.53 -28.45
C VAL A 313 -14.19 -10.75 -28.33
N VAL A 314 -13.51 -9.96 -27.52
CA VAL A 314 -12.06 -10.14 -27.25
C VAL A 314 -11.80 -11.52 -26.63
N LYS A 315 -12.64 -11.96 -25.68
CA LYS A 315 -12.53 -13.28 -25.08
C LYS A 315 -12.69 -14.38 -26.12
N SER A 316 -13.71 -14.31 -26.98
CA SER A 316 -13.94 -15.28 -28.03
C SER A 316 -12.78 -15.35 -29.02
N PHE A 317 -12.21 -14.21 -29.40
CA PHE A 317 -11.05 -14.13 -30.26
C PHE A 317 -9.80 -14.74 -29.59
N ARG A 318 -9.57 -14.48 -28.32
CA ARG A 318 -8.51 -15.10 -27.52
C ARG A 318 -8.64 -16.62 -27.47
N ASP A 319 -9.86 -17.11 -27.15
CA ASP A 319 -10.13 -18.56 -27.04
C ASP A 319 -9.88 -19.27 -28.39
N LYS A 320 -10.28 -18.64 -29.49
CA LYS A 320 -10.04 -19.16 -30.86
C LYS A 320 -8.55 -19.31 -31.15
N LEU A 321 -7.73 -18.29 -30.86
CA LEU A 321 -6.29 -18.32 -31.11
C LEU A 321 -5.53 -19.28 -30.16
N THR A 322 -6.07 -19.50 -28.96
CA THR A 322 -5.47 -20.46 -28.00
C THR A 322 -5.75 -21.90 -28.45
N ALA A 323 -6.94 -22.19 -28.98
CA ALA A 323 -7.30 -23.52 -29.49
C ALA A 323 -6.46 -23.93 -30.69
N THR A 324 -6.18 -23.03 -31.64
CA THR A 324 -5.35 -23.30 -32.80
C THR A 324 -3.88 -23.55 -32.46
N ALA A 325 -3.35 -22.93 -31.40
CA ALA A 325 -1.95 -23.14 -30.98
C ALA A 325 -1.73 -24.51 -30.31
N SER A 326 -2.75 -25.11 -29.71
CA SER A 326 -2.63 -26.41 -29.03
C SER A 326 -2.61 -27.63 -30.00
N GLU A 327 -2.97 -27.44 -31.26
CA GLU A 327 -2.94 -28.53 -32.29
C GLU A 327 -1.56 -28.72 -32.91
N ASP A 328 -0.67 -27.70 -32.84
CA ASP A 328 0.61 -27.71 -33.56
C ASP A 328 1.85 -27.99 -32.67
N GLU A 329 1.72 -28.05 -31.33
CA GLU A 329 2.89 -28.22 -30.44
C GLU A 329 2.81 -29.46 -29.54
N GLU A 330 3.46 -30.55 -30.01
CA GLU A 330 3.65 -31.80 -29.23
C GLU A 330 4.79 -31.72 -28.19
N THR A 331 5.53 -30.62 -28.12
CA THR A 331 6.71 -30.50 -27.24
C THR A 331 7.01 -29.08 -26.80
N SER A 332 6.41 -28.59 -25.76
CA SER A 332 7.08 -27.64 -24.86
C SER A 332 6.19 -27.32 -23.63
N ILE A 333 6.80 -26.95 -22.51
CA ILE A 333 6.15 -26.40 -21.33
C ILE A 333 5.22 -25.30 -21.82
N PRO A 334 3.90 -25.35 -21.51
CA PRO A 334 2.97 -24.35 -22.00
C PRO A 334 3.46 -22.94 -21.58
N ASP A 335 3.76 -22.10 -22.55
CA ASP A 335 3.88 -20.66 -22.28
C ASP A 335 2.49 -20.22 -21.81
N TYR A 336 2.33 -19.99 -20.50
CA TYR A 336 1.07 -19.61 -19.86
C TYR A 336 0.50 -18.29 -20.39
N ARG A 337 1.18 -17.62 -21.32
CA ARG A 337 0.76 -16.40 -21.97
C ARG A 337 -0.07 -16.70 -23.20
N SER A 338 -1.28 -16.18 -23.19
CA SER A 338 -2.15 -16.22 -24.36
C SER A 338 -1.59 -15.35 -25.50
N ARG A 339 -1.93 -15.69 -26.75
CA ARG A 339 -1.64 -14.82 -27.91
C ARG A 339 -2.40 -13.49 -27.86
N VAL A 340 -3.44 -13.37 -27.04
CA VAL A 340 -4.23 -12.14 -26.85
C VAL A 340 -4.30 -11.83 -25.35
N GLU A 341 -3.72 -10.73 -24.97
CA GLU A 341 -3.72 -10.22 -23.61
C GLU A 341 -4.50 -8.91 -23.52
N VAL A 342 -4.96 -8.52 -22.32
CA VAL A 342 -5.73 -7.29 -22.11
C VAL A 342 -5.06 -6.46 -21.04
N PHE A 343 -4.79 -5.20 -21.34
CA PHE A 343 -4.25 -4.24 -20.38
C PHE A 343 -5.25 -3.11 -20.14
N GLY A 344 -5.66 -2.93 -18.90
CA GLY A 344 -6.70 -2.00 -18.50
C GLY A 344 -6.29 -1.02 -17.40
N TYR A 345 -7.27 -0.60 -16.62
CA TYR A 345 -7.20 0.62 -15.82
C TYR A 345 -7.54 0.38 -14.36
N PRO A 346 -7.13 1.31 -13.46
CA PRO A 346 -7.51 1.27 -12.05
C PRO A 346 -9.02 1.19 -11.80
N ASP A 347 -9.82 1.74 -12.72
CA ASP A 347 -11.29 1.72 -12.65
C ASP A 347 -11.85 0.30 -12.54
N TRP A 348 -11.14 -0.69 -13.08
CA TRP A 348 -11.58 -2.10 -13.11
C TRP A 348 -11.49 -2.79 -11.73
N THR A 349 -10.77 -2.23 -10.79
CA THR A 349 -10.74 -2.72 -9.41
C THR A 349 -12.13 -2.64 -8.74
N ALA A 350 -12.99 -1.75 -9.22
CA ALA A 350 -14.37 -1.63 -8.77
C ALA A 350 -15.35 -2.63 -9.39
N PHE A 351 -14.92 -3.45 -10.35
CA PHE A 351 -15.80 -4.42 -11.00
C PHE A 351 -16.18 -5.55 -10.05
N ARG A 352 -17.44 -6.00 -10.14
CA ARG A 352 -17.99 -7.07 -9.32
C ARG A 352 -18.83 -8.01 -10.19
N GLY A 353 -19.16 -9.21 -9.68
CA GLY A 353 -19.99 -10.21 -10.36
C GLY A 353 -19.44 -10.58 -11.73
N ASP A 354 -20.31 -10.59 -12.75
CA ASP A 354 -19.97 -11.05 -14.11
C ASP A 354 -18.81 -10.27 -14.75
N ALA A 355 -18.66 -8.99 -14.44
CA ALA A 355 -17.56 -8.18 -14.96
C ALA A 355 -16.22 -8.60 -14.35
N LEU A 356 -16.17 -8.87 -13.05
CA LEU A 356 -14.98 -9.39 -12.38
C LEU A 356 -14.63 -10.79 -12.90
N ASP A 357 -15.63 -11.67 -13.04
CA ASP A 357 -15.42 -13.00 -13.63
C ASP A 357 -14.86 -12.92 -15.05
N THR A 358 -15.30 -11.91 -15.81
CA THR A 358 -14.80 -11.69 -17.18
C THR A 358 -13.36 -11.18 -17.18
N LEU A 359 -12.96 -10.30 -16.23
CA LEU A 359 -11.57 -9.91 -16.06
C LEU A 359 -10.66 -11.13 -15.83
N HIS A 360 -11.07 -12.05 -14.96
CA HIS A 360 -10.37 -13.30 -14.71
C HIS A 360 -10.29 -14.19 -15.96
N LYS A 361 -11.40 -14.34 -16.68
CA LYS A 361 -11.42 -15.12 -17.92
C LYS A 361 -10.55 -14.54 -19.02
N LEU A 362 -10.42 -13.21 -19.07
CA LEU A 362 -9.55 -12.51 -20.00
C LEU A 362 -8.07 -12.55 -19.58
N GLY A 363 -7.75 -12.93 -18.35
CA GLY A 363 -6.40 -12.79 -17.82
C GLY A 363 -5.93 -11.33 -17.79
N ALA A 364 -6.85 -10.41 -17.51
CA ALA A 364 -6.58 -8.99 -17.65
C ALA A 364 -5.49 -8.49 -16.69
N THR A 365 -4.63 -7.63 -17.18
CA THR A 365 -3.63 -6.89 -16.38
C THR A 365 -4.07 -5.44 -16.26
N ILE A 366 -3.96 -4.87 -15.07
CA ILE A 366 -4.21 -3.44 -14.83
C ILE A 366 -3.05 -2.82 -14.08
N TYR A 367 -2.94 -1.50 -14.16
CA TYR A 367 -2.12 -0.74 -13.23
C TYR A 367 -3.02 -0.10 -12.15
N SER A 368 -2.50 0.06 -10.94
CA SER A 368 -3.26 0.67 -9.84
C SER A 368 -2.33 1.39 -8.85
N ARG A 369 -2.85 2.43 -8.18
CA ARG A 369 -2.18 3.08 -7.05
C ARG A 369 -2.20 2.23 -5.79
N PHE A 370 -3.11 1.27 -5.73
CA PHE A 370 -3.39 0.45 -4.56
C PHE A 370 -3.38 -1.02 -4.93
N ASN A 371 -2.96 -1.85 -4.00
CA ASN A 371 -3.12 -3.29 -4.08
C ASN A 371 -4.57 -3.64 -3.74
N ASP A 372 -5.29 -4.31 -4.65
CA ASP A 372 -6.65 -4.80 -4.44
C ASP A 372 -6.69 -6.31 -4.21
N ASN A 373 -5.53 -6.96 -4.04
CA ASN A 373 -5.47 -8.37 -3.73
C ASN A 373 -5.70 -8.59 -2.22
N PHE A 374 -6.97 -8.59 -1.82
CA PHE A 374 -7.39 -8.78 -0.43
C PHE A 374 -7.52 -10.24 0.01
N ASN A 375 -6.97 -11.20 -0.73
CA ASN A 375 -6.92 -12.61 -0.32
C ASN A 375 -5.81 -12.88 0.70
N ASP A 376 -5.44 -11.89 1.51
CA ASP A 376 -4.40 -12.00 2.52
C ASP A 376 -5.03 -12.16 3.90
N TYR A 377 -4.49 -13.10 4.67
CA TYR A 377 -4.80 -13.30 6.08
C TYR A 377 -4.75 -12.00 6.90
N SER A 378 -3.89 -11.07 6.52
CA SER A 378 -3.77 -9.76 7.14
C SER A 378 -5.04 -8.92 7.01
N TYR A 379 -5.72 -8.98 5.84
CA TYR A 379 -6.98 -8.27 5.63
C TYR A 379 -8.11 -8.87 6.47
N GLU A 380 -8.23 -10.20 6.50
CA GLU A 380 -9.23 -10.89 7.32
C GLU A 380 -9.05 -10.56 8.81
N THR A 381 -7.80 -10.47 9.27
CA THR A 381 -7.48 -10.08 10.65
C THR A 381 -7.95 -8.67 10.95
N ILE A 382 -7.68 -7.71 10.05
CA ILE A 382 -8.12 -6.31 10.23
C ILE A 382 -9.65 -6.20 10.20
N GLN A 383 -10.33 -6.91 9.34
CA GLN A 383 -11.80 -6.95 9.33
C GLN A 383 -12.37 -7.49 10.65
N GLY A 384 -11.77 -8.57 11.17
CA GLY A 384 -12.13 -9.14 12.46
C GLY A 384 -11.92 -8.18 13.62
N ASP A 385 -10.78 -7.49 13.64
CA ASP A 385 -10.46 -6.49 14.65
C ASP A 385 -11.37 -5.26 14.53
N PHE A 386 -11.66 -4.82 13.31
CA PHE A 386 -12.55 -3.70 13.05
C PHE A 386 -13.97 -3.98 13.56
N LEU A 387 -14.50 -5.16 13.27
CA LEU A 387 -15.81 -5.58 13.77
C LEU A 387 -15.81 -5.73 15.32
N ARG A 388 -14.76 -6.33 15.87
CA ARG A 388 -14.63 -6.54 17.32
C ARG A 388 -14.53 -5.23 18.11
N TRP A 389 -13.80 -4.22 17.58
CA TRP A 389 -13.57 -2.96 18.31
C TRP A 389 -14.70 -1.96 18.12
N PHE A 390 -15.28 -1.91 16.93
CA PHE A 390 -16.21 -0.84 16.56
C PHE A 390 -17.65 -1.33 16.33
N GLY A 391 -17.88 -2.65 16.31
CA GLY A 391 -19.22 -3.22 16.14
C GLY A 391 -19.84 -2.96 14.75
N THR A 392 -19.03 -2.55 13.76
CA THR A 392 -19.47 -2.23 12.39
C THR A 392 -18.54 -2.90 11.38
N GLU A 393 -19.06 -3.19 10.20
CA GLU A 393 -18.24 -3.62 9.07
C GLU A 393 -17.54 -2.43 8.41
N ILE A 394 -16.46 -2.71 7.68
CA ILE A 394 -15.75 -1.72 6.86
C ILE A 394 -16.61 -1.34 5.66
N ILE A 395 -16.74 -0.06 5.36
CA ILE A 395 -17.47 0.44 4.21
C ILE A 395 -16.67 0.13 2.93
N GLU A 396 -17.34 -0.53 1.98
CA GLU A 396 -16.72 -0.79 0.69
C GLU A 396 -16.41 0.50 -0.06
N SER A 397 -15.15 0.68 -0.41
CA SER A 397 -14.64 1.84 -1.16
C SER A 397 -13.33 1.49 -1.87
N VAL A 398 -12.99 2.25 -2.90
CA VAL A 398 -11.70 2.15 -3.61
C VAL A 398 -11.04 3.53 -3.57
N PRO A 399 -9.88 3.68 -2.88
CA PRO A 399 -9.27 2.69 -1.99
C PRO A 399 -10.13 2.38 -0.76
N ASN A 400 -9.91 1.23 -0.14
CA ASN A 400 -10.52 0.88 1.15
C ASN A 400 -9.97 1.81 2.23
N GLN A 401 -10.83 2.63 2.84
CA GLN A 401 -10.38 3.68 3.75
C GLN A 401 -9.83 3.15 5.08
N ALA A 402 -10.37 2.05 5.58
CA ALA A 402 -9.84 1.44 6.80
C ALA A 402 -8.42 0.88 6.59
N LEU A 403 -8.17 0.21 5.45
CA LEU A 403 -6.82 -0.25 5.11
C LEU A 403 -5.85 0.90 4.85
N LEU A 404 -6.32 1.97 4.19
CA LEU A 404 -5.51 3.16 3.97
C LEU A 404 -5.11 3.81 5.30
N GLY A 405 -6.03 3.86 6.26
CA GLY A 405 -5.76 4.31 7.62
C GLY A 405 -4.75 3.43 8.35
N TYR A 406 -4.93 2.12 8.28
CA TYR A 406 -4.03 1.14 8.85
C TYR A 406 -2.60 1.27 8.31
N ASP A 407 -2.44 1.27 6.99
CA ASP A 407 -1.13 1.41 6.34
C ASP A 407 -0.48 2.75 6.65
N THR A 408 -1.28 3.83 6.71
CA THR A 408 -0.79 5.17 7.10
C THR A 408 -0.29 5.19 8.54
N ALA A 409 -1.02 4.60 9.49
CA ALA A 409 -0.57 4.49 10.88
C ALA A 409 0.74 3.71 10.98
N CYS A 410 0.81 2.57 10.32
CA CYS A 410 2.00 1.74 10.32
C CYS A 410 3.22 2.44 9.73
N LEU A 411 3.05 3.16 8.62
CA LEU A 411 4.09 4.02 8.04
C LEU A 411 4.59 5.04 9.06
N LEU A 412 3.68 5.87 9.59
CA LEU A 412 4.04 7.00 10.43
C LEU A 412 4.66 6.56 11.76
N ILE A 413 4.07 5.57 12.43
CA ILE A 413 4.55 5.10 13.73
C ILE A 413 5.92 4.42 13.60
N LYS A 414 6.11 3.56 12.60
CA LYS A 414 7.44 2.94 12.36
C LYS A 414 8.49 3.99 12.06
N ASN A 415 8.15 4.97 11.21
CA ASN A 415 9.06 6.04 10.82
C ASN A 415 9.48 6.88 12.03
N ILE A 416 8.52 7.41 12.79
CA ILE A 416 8.76 8.24 13.98
C ILE A 416 9.59 7.47 15.02
N ARG A 417 9.31 6.18 15.23
CA ARG A 417 10.05 5.33 16.16
C ARG A 417 11.50 5.14 15.76
N ILE A 418 11.77 4.82 14.50
CA ILE A 418 13.13 4.60 13.98
C ILE A 418 13.94 5.90 14.03
N ASN A 419 13.30 7.05 13.89
CA ASN A 419 13.93 8.36 13.87
C ASN A 419 13.84 9.11 15.21
N ASN A 420 13.79 8.39 16.33
CA ASN A 420 13.85 8.95 17.69
C ASN A 420 12.79 10.01 18.00
N GLY A 421 11.57 9.79 17.54
CA GLY A 421 10.42 10.70 17.79
C GLY A 421 10.21 11.75 16.71
N GLU A 422 11.06 11.84 15.71
CA GLU A 422 10.93 12.73 14.57
C GLU A 422 10.45 11.96 13.33
N PHE A 423 9.78 12.63 12.41
CA PHE A 423 9.44 12.04 11.12
C PHE A 423 10.52 12.35 10.09
N ASN A 424 10.99 11.33 9.36
CA ASN A 424 11.97 11.47 8.29
C ASN A 424 11.41 10.89 6.97
N PRO A 425 11.14 11.71 5.94
CA PRO A 425 10.52 11.24 4.70
C PRO A 425 11.40 10.33 3.83
N VAL A 426 12.70 10.29 4.09
CA VAL A 426 13.68 9.50 3.30
C VAL A 426 14.20 8.27 4.03
N TYR A 427 13.84 8.08 5.31
CA TYR A 427 14.30 6.93 6.07
C TYR A 427 13.26 6.48 7.12
N PRO A 428 12.85 5.20 7.14
CA PRO A 428 13.18 4.17 6.13
C PRO A 428 12.60 4.53 4.76
N GLN A 429 13.31 4.20 3.71
CA GLN A 429 12.98 4.63 2.35
C GLN A 429 11.64 4.05 1.87
N ARG A 430 11.35 2.79 2.21
CA ARG A 430 10.16 2.09 1.71
C ARG A 430 9.39 1.43 2.86
N TYR A 431 8.08 1.58 2.83
CA TYR A 431 7.14 0.88 3.67
C TYR A 431 6.15 0.09 2.81
N GLU A 432 6.08 -1.22 2.97
CA GLU A 432 5.11 -2.09 2.31
C GLU A 432 3.94 -2.36 3.27
N GLY A 433 2.78 -1.83 2.92
CA GLY A 433 1.51 -2.06 3.61
C GLY A 433 0.68 -3.14 2.93
N ILE A 434 -0.54 -3.31 3.39
CA ILE A 434 -1.48 -4.29 2.85
C ILE A 434 -2.07 -3.79 1.53
N GLN A 435 -2.58 -2.57 1.52
CA GLN A 435 -3.16 -1.91 0.35
C GLN A 435 -2.19 -0.93 -0.30
N SER A 436 -1.35 -0.27 0.51
CA SER A 436 -0.51 0.83 0.06
C SER A 436 0.96 0.58 0.35
N THR A 437 1.80 0.76 -0.65
CA THR A 437 3.25 0.86 -0.48
C THR A 437 3.65 2.32 -0.57
N PHE A 438 4.49 2.76 0.36
CA PHE A 438 5.03 4.12 0.37
C PHE A 438 6.54 4.07 0.16
N ASP A 439 6.98 4.71 -0.90
CA ASP A 439 8.39 4.94 -1.22
C ASP A 439 8.51 6.40 -1.66
N PHE A 440 8.90 7.26 -0.72
CA PHE A 440 8.91 8.70 -0.94
C PHE A 440 10.21 9.14 -1.61
N GLU A 441 10.08 9.60 -2.84
CA GLU A 441 11.16 10.23 -3.57
C GLU A 441 11.12 11.75 -3.39
N LYS A 442 12.31 12.35 -3.28
CA LYS A 442 12.47 13.82 -3.28
C LYS A 442 12.06 14.36 -4.65
N THR A 443 11.17 15.34 -4.60
CA THR A 443 10.80 16.13 -5.78
C THR A 443 11.62 17.43 -5.85
N ARG A 444 11.11 18.45 -6.50
CA ARG A 444 11.77 19.76 -6.51
C ARG A 444 11.95 20.32 -5.10
N GLU A 445 10.91 20.28 -4.27
CA GLU A 445 10.93 20.78 -2.90
C GLU A 445 10.48 19.72 -1.88
N GLY A 446 9.28 19.16 -2.01
CA GLY A 446 8.74 18.15 -1.11
C GLY A 446 9.01 16.73 -1.58
N PHE A 447 8.07 15.84 -1.33
CA PHE A 447 8.21 14.40 -1.57
C PHE A 447 6.93 13.84 -2.21
N CYS A 448 7.08 12.85 -3.08
CA CYS A 448 5.92 12.09 -3.57
C CYS A 448 6.21 10.59 -3.54
N ASN A 449 5.17 9.82 -3.39
CA ASN A 449 5.23 8.38 -3.52
C ASN A 449 5.53 7.99 -4.97
N ALA A 450 6.49 7.09 -5.17
CA ALA A 450 6.93 6.62 -6.48
C ALA A 450 6.38 5.23 -6.84
N THR A 451 5.54 4.62 -6.00
CA THR A 451 5.09 3.25 -6.19
C THR A 451 3.83 3.13 -7.04
N LEU A 452 3.78 2.07 -7.84
CA LEU A 452 2.65 1.68 -8.65
C LEU A 452 2.50 0.15 -8.61
N TYR A 453 1.26 -0.35 -8.59
CA TYR A 453 0.99 -1.78 -8.68
C TYR A 453 0.64 -2.18 -10.11
N ILE A 454 1.11 -3.36 -10.50
CA ILE A 454 0.61 -4.10 -11.65
C ILE A 454 -0.14 -5.31 -11.10
N ILE A 455 -1.42 -5.39 -11.41
CA ILE A 455 -2.35 -6.40 -10.91
C ILE A 455 -2.75 -7.29 -12.07
N ASN A 456 -2.63 -8.61 -11.91
CA ASN A 456 -3.00 -9.58 -12.92
C ASN A 456 -4.16 -10.42 -12.39
N TYR A 457 -5.28 -10.37 -13.10
CA TYR A 457 -6.44 -11.23 -12.88
C TYR A 457 -6.23 -12.54 -13.62
N GLN A 458 -6.07 -13.64 -12.90
CA GLN A 458 -5.78 -14.94 -13.48
C GLN A 458 -7.04 -15.79 -13.59
N PRO A 459 -7.14 -16.69 -14.59
CA PRO A 459 -8.20 -17.69 -14.62
C PRO A 459 -8.30 -18.47 -13.31
N GLY A 460 -9.54 -18.77 -12.88
CA GLY A 460 -9.79 -19.46 -11.61
C GLY A 460 -9.84 -18.53 -10.39
N GLY A 461 -10.01 -17.22 -10.60
CA GLY A 461 -10.28 -16.24 -9.53
C GLY A 461 -9.05 -15.79 -8.75
N ARG A 462 -7.83 -16.15 -9.16
CA ARG A 462 -6.61 -15.68 -8.52
C ARG A 462 -6.25 -14.27 -9.00
N VAL A 463 -5.76 -13.48 -8.06
CA VAL A 463 -5.18 -12.17 -8.35
C VAL A 463 -3.74 -12.17 -7.86
N SER A 464 -2.83 -11.66 -8.66
CA SER A 464 -1.46 -11.39 -8.22
C SER A 464 -1.13 -9.92 -8.45
N ALA A 465 -0.45 -9.32 -7.49
CA ALA A 465 0.00 -7.94 -7.55
C ALA A 465 1.51 -7.88 -7.37
N ARG A 466 2.15 -6.99 -8.11
CA ARG A 466 3.56 -6.63 -7.90
C ARG A 466 3.68 -5.12 -7.87
N THR A 467 4.56 -4.61 -7.03
CA THR A 467 4.89 -3.19 -6.95
C THR A 467 6.06 -2.88 -7.90
N LEU A 468 5.95 -1.74 -8.55
CA LEU A 468 7.02 -1.13 -9.35
C LEU A 468 7.78 -0.13 -8.52
#